data_4976cde15f351c531e79ef1d007ae7a7
#
_entry.id   4976cde15f351c531e79ef1d007ae7a7
#
_cell.length_a   1.000
_cell.length_b   1.000
_cell.length_c   1.000
_cell.angle_alpha   90.00
_cell.angle_beta   90.00
_cell.angle_gamma   90.00
#
_symmetry.space_group_name_H-M   'P 1'
#
loop_
_entity.id
_entity.type
_entity.pdbx_description
1 polymer ?
#
loop_
_entity_poly.entity_id
_entity_poly.type
_entity_poly.pdbx_seq_one_letter_code
_entity_poly.pdbx_strand_id
1 'polypeptide(L)'
;MTTNKTLVYKKIPQASLVAGEHIVVEDLEIDLDTVPKNGLVVEILYVSLDPYLRIMMRDPKIKYNIDPFPVGSHVIETAVVKILKSDADGFEVGETILANVPIAQYARIDSLKDAELQRIDNPHGLPLAHFLGALGMPGLTAYSGLYEVGKPKAGETIFISSAAGAVGQVVGQIAKRQGLTVIGSVGSDEKLKFITEELGFDAGFNYKKESPYDALPRLAPDGLDIYYENVGGDHLEASLVNMKRHGRIVVCGMITTYGIPPLEQKPVRGLGQLDACQIKMQGFLVWDAEYGPAYHQEHQKRVQGWIHEGSFQAKLHVTEGIENAATSLVGMLEGENFGKPVLKVK
;
A
#
# COMPACT_ATOMS: atom_id res chain seq x y z
N MET A 1 27.79 -20.41 -7.36
CA MET A 1 26.94 -20.04 -6.18
C MET A 1 27.40 -18.71 -5.65
N THR A 2 26.45 -17.84 -5.29
CA THR A 2 26.70 -16.47 -4.83
C THR A 2 25.90 -16.25 -3.54
N THR A 3 26.48 -15.60 -2.54
CA THR A 3 25.75 -15.22 -1.33
C THR A 3 24.65 -14.22 -1.68
N ASN A 4 23.43 -14.48 -1.21
CA ASN A 4 22.23 -13.73 -1.49
C ASN A 4 21.50 -13.39 -0.20
N LYS A 5 21.64 -12.16 0.28
CA LYS A 5 20.89 -11.73 1.46
C LYS A 5 19.41 -11.73 1.15
N THR A 6 18.63 -12.43 1.97
CA THR A 6 17.20 -12.67 1.73
C THR A 6 16.40 -12.54 3.02
N LEU A 7 15.26 -11.86 2.97
CA LEU A 7 14.33 -11.77 4.10
C LEU A 7 13.52 -13.06 4.22
N VAL A 8 13.67 -13.72 5.35
CA VAL A 8 13.03 -15.01 5.65
C VAL A 8 12.01 -14.85 6.78
N TYR A 9 10.83 -15.46 6.60
CA TYR A 9 9.77 -15.53 7.60
C TYR A 9 10.02 -16.71 8.54
N LYS A 10 10.40 -16.46 9.80
CA LYS A 10 10.88 -17.47 10.73
C LYS A 10 9.83 -18.00 11.71
N LYS A 11 8.84 -17.17 12.07
CA LYS A 11 7.91 -17.49 13.17
C LYS A 11 6.62 -16.70 13.06
N ILE A 12 5.50 -17.30 13.39
CA ILE A 12 4.19 -16.65 13.43
C ILE A 12 4.15 -15.63 14.58
N PRO A 13 3.94 -14.32 14.29
CA PRO A 13 3.84 -13.32 15.34
C PRO A 13 2.46 -13.41 16.03
N GLN A 14 2.47 -13.54 17.35
CA GLN A 14 1.25 -13.61 18.18
C GLN A 14 0.63 -12.22 18.43
N ALA A 15 1.41 -11.17 18.32
CA ALA A 15 1.01 -9.78 18.46
C ALA A 15 1.73 -8.92 17.40
N SER A 16 2.59 -8.01 17.83
CA SER A 16 3.40 -7.19 16.92
C SER A 16 4.45 -8.02 16.19
N LEU A 17 4.74 -7.62 14.96
CA LEU A 17 5.86 -8.17 14.21
C LEU A 17 7.18 -7.64 14.81
N VAL A 18 8.17 -8.52 15.00
CA VAL A 18 9.47 -8.16 15.58
C VAL A 18 10.57 -8.55 14.60
N ALA A 19 11.37 -7.57 14.18
CA ALA A 19 12.56 -7.77 13.36
C ALA A 19 13.62 -8.57 14.15
N GLY A 20 14.28 -9.51 13.50
CA GLY A 20 15.25 -10.38 14.11
C GLY A 20 14.67 -11.62 14.84
N GLU A 21 13.33 -11.65 15.05
CA GLU A 21 12.65 -12.80 15.64
C GLU A 21 11.68 -13.47 14.64
N HIS A 22 10.74 -12.71 14.10
CA HIS A 22 9.69 -13.22 13.21
C HIS A 22 10.11 -13.18 11.74
N ILE A 23 10.88 -12.17 11.37
CA ILE A 23 11.48 -11.94 10.05
C ILE A 23 12.96 -11.60 10.22
N VAL A 24 13.81 -12.27 9.43
CA VAL A 24 15.27 -12.17 9.55
C VAL A 24 15.89 -12.11 8.17
N VAL A 25 16.88 -11.24 7.98
CA VAL A 25 17.72 -11.27 6.76
C VAL A 25 18.80 -12.32 6.97
N GLU A 26 18.84 -13.32 6.09
CA GLU A 26 19.80 -14.43 6.11
C GLU A 26 20.67 -14.41 4.86
N ASP A 27 21.91 -14.88 5.00
CA ASP A 27 22.82 -15.14 3.89
C ASP A 27 22.52 -16.54 3.32
N LEU A 28 21.84 -16.56 2.16
CA LEU A 28 21.51 -17.78 1.44
C LEU A 28 22.36 -17.89 0.18
N GLU A 29 22.48 -19.11 -0.37
CA GLU A 29 23.17 -19.32 -1.64
C GLU A 29 22.20 -19.28 -2.81
N ILE A 30 22.60 -18.62 -3.92
CA ILE A 30 21.85 -18.58 -5.17
C ILE A 30 22.77 -18.91 -6.36
N ASP A 31 22.26 -19.67 -7.33
CA ASP A 31 22.92 -19.89 -8.60
C ASP A 31 22.52 -18.80 -9.61
N LEU A 32 23.44 -17.90 -9.89
CA LEU A 32 23.26 -16.84 -10.90
C LEU A 32 23.79 -17.25 -12.28
N ASP A 33 24.43 -18.39 -12.41
CA ASP A 33 25.07 -18.83 -13.66
C ASP A 33 24.11 -19.58 -14.56
N THR A 34 23.27 -20.43 -13.98
CA THR A 34 22.28 -21.23 -14.70
C THR A 34 20.95 -20.51 -14.81
N VAL A 35 20.47 -20.27 -16.03
CA VAL A 35 19.14 -19.69 -16.28
C VAL A 35 18.08 -20.78 -16.20
N PRO A 36 16.96 -20.56 -15.49
CA PRO A 36 15.83 -21.47 -15.52
C PRO A 36 15.26 -21.60 -16.93
N LYS A 37 14.81 -22.79 -17.31
CA LYS A 37 14.16 -23.00 -18.62
C LYS A 37 12.87 -22.13 -18.70
N ASN A 38 12.75 -21.34 -19.76
CA ASN A 38 11.70 -20.33 -19.92
C ASN A 38 11.60 -19.34 -18.73
N GLY A 39 12.72 -19.05 -18.08
CA GLY A 39 12.78 -18.24 -16.88
C GLY A 39 13.83 -17.14 -16.96
N LEU A 40 14.03 -16.46 -15.81
CA LEU A 40 14.91 -15.30 -15.69
C LEU A 40 15.83 -15.43 -14.49
N VAL A 41 17.00 -14.79 -14.55
CA VAL A 41 17.82 -14.42 -13.41
C VAL A 41 17.82 -12.90 -13.30
N VAL A 42 17.45 -12.38 -12.13
CA VAL A 42 17.25 -10.93 -11.95
C VAL A 42 18.02 -10.38 -10.75
N GLU A 43 18.44 -9.14 -10.85
CA GLU A 43 18.89 -8.29 -9.75
C GLU A 43 17.71 -7.46 -9.24
N ILE A 44 17.51 -7.41 -7.93
CA ILE A 44 16.44 -6.65 -7.31
C ILE A 44 16.96 -5.25 -6.99
N LEU A 45 16.31 -4.22 -7.54
CA LEU A 45 16.71 -2.82 -7.36
C LEU A 45 15.94 -2.16 -6.22
N TYR A 46 14.61 -2.28 -6.25
CA TYR A 46 13.70 -1.73 -5.26
C TYR A 46 12.61 -2.75 -4.92
N VAL A 47 12.19 -2.78 -3.67
CA VAL A 47 11.08 -3.62 -3.19
C VAL A 47 10.02 -2.76 -2.55
N SER A 48 8.76 -3.05 -2.85
CA SER A 48 7.62 -2.48 -2.14
C SER A 48 7.55 -3.01 -0.71
N LEU A 49 7.19 -2.16 0.24
CA LEU A 49 6.81 -2.62 1.58
C LEU A 49 5.36 -2.22 1.82
N ASP A 50 4.50 -3.21 2.03
CA ASP A 50 3.06 -3.01 2.13
C ASP A 50 2.45 -3.68 3.38
N PRO A 51 1.43 -3.05 4.01
CA PRO A 51 0.87 -3.55 5.27
C PRO A 51 0.26 -4.95 5.17
N TYR A 52 -0.23 -5.37 3.99
CA TYR A 52 -0.82 -6.69 3.80
C TYR A 52 0.17 -7.83 4.06
N LEU A 53 1.49 -7.59 3.99
CA LEU A 53 2.51 -8.57 4.36
C LEU A 53 2.31 -9.08 5.80
N ARG A 54 1.78 -8.24 6.71
CA ARG A 54 1.43 -8.69 8.06
C ARG A 54 0.29 -9.71 8.05
N ILE A 55 -0.67 -9.57 7.14
CA ILE A 55 -1.76 -10.56 6.96
C ILE A 55 -1.19 -11.87 6.42
N MET A 56 -0.21 -11.81 5.51
CA MET A 56 0.46 -13.00 4.97
C MET A 56 1.26 -13.77 6.03
N MET A 57 1.65 -13.11 7.13
CA MET A 57 2.39 -13.71 8.25
C MET A 57 1.46 -14.18 9.39
N ARG A 58 0.17 -14.43 9.13
CA ARG A 58 -0.82 -14.90 10.10
C ARG A 58 -0.71 -16.40 10.36
N ASP A 59 -1.34 -16.87 11.45
CA ASP A 59 -1.58 -18.29 11.66
C ASP A 59 -2.44 -18.86 10.49
N PRO A 60 -2.02 -19.96 9.84
CA PRO A 60 -2.78 -20.60 8.76
C PRO A 60 -4.21 -21.01 9.15
N LYS A 61 -4.51 -21.17 10.44
CA LYS A 61 -5.86 -21.45 10.95
C LYS A 61 -6.81 -20.26 10.78
N ILE A 62 -6.28 -19.04 10.69
CA ILE A 62 -7.07 -17.83 10.44
C ILE A 62 -7.39 -17.78 8.95
N LYS A 63 -8.65 -18.02 8.60
CA LYS A 63 -9.12 -17.98 7.20
C LYS A 63 -9.03 -16.56 6.65
N TYR A 64 -8.49 -16.46 5.45
CA TYR A 64 -8.46 -15.23 4.65
C TYR A 64 -8.51 -15.61 3.16
N ASN A 65 -8.72 -14.65 2.28
CA ASN A 65 -8.80 -14.87 0.83
C ASN A 65 -7.46 -15.10 0.12
N ILE A 66 -6.35 -14.94 0.84
CA ILE A 66 -4.98 -15.17 0.34
C ILE A 66 -4.30 -16.15 1.29
N ASP A 67 -3.51 -17.09 0.75
CA ASP A 67 -2.75 -18.05 1.55
C ASP A 67 -1.63 -17.35 2.33
N PRO A 68 -1.37 -17.75 3.59
CA PRO A 68 -0.28 -17.19 4.37
C PRO A 68 1.07 -17.73 3.90
N PHE A 69 2.15 -16.98 4.17
CA PHE A 69 3.50 -17.49 3.98
C PHE A 69 3.76 -18.71 4.86
N PRO A 70 4.34 -19.79 4.31
CA PRO A 70 4.85 -20.89 5.12
C PRO A 70 5.99 -20.38 6.03
N VAL A 71 6.01 -20.83 7.29
CA VAL A 71 7.16 -20.57 8.18
C VAL A 71 8.42 -21.19 7.59
N GLY A 72 9.50 -20.43 7.55
CA GLY A 72 10.77 -20.79 6.89
C GLY A 72 10.86 -20.36 5.43
N SER A 73 9.79 -19.85 4.81
CA SER A 73 9.84 -19.35 3.44
C SER A 73 10.39 -17.93 3.34
N HIS A 74 10.75 -17.54 2.14
CA HIS A 74 11.09 -16.16 1.81
C HIS A 74 9.83 -15.28 1.87
N VAL A 75 10.00 -14.02 2.28
CA VAL A 75 8.96 -13.02 2.14
C VAL A 75 8.97 -12.55 0.69
N ILE A 76 7.84 -12.71 0.00
CA ILE A 76 7.68 -12.34 -1.42
C ILE A 76 6.92 -11.03 -1.49
N GLU A 77 7.37 -10.13 -2.40
CA GLU A 77 6.72 -8.84 -2.63
C GLU A 77 7.02 -8.34 -4.05
N THR A 78 6.23 -7.38 -4.50
CA THR A 78 6.45 -6.69 -5.77
C THR A 78 7.74 -5.88 -5.72
N ALA A 79 8.59 -6.09 -6.70
CA ALA A 79 9.89 -5.43 -6.82
C ALA A 79 10.12 -4.88 -8.22
N VAL A 80 10.92 -3.83 -8.32
CA VAL A 80 11.57 -3.40 -9.55
C VAL A 80 12.84 -4.23 -9.70
N VAL A 81 12.92 -5.02 -10.77
CA VAL A 81 14.06 -5.91 -11.01
C VAL A 81 14.70 -5.64 -12.36
N LYS A 82 16.03 -5.86 -12.45
CA LYS A 82 16.79 -5.81 -13.70
C LYS A 82 17.12 -7.22 -14.16
N ILE A 83 16.82 -7.54 -15.41
CA ILE A 83 17.11 -8.85 -16.00
C ILE A 83 18.62 -8.99 -16.22
N LEU A 84 19.25 -9.96 -15.58
CA LEU A 84 20.65 -10.31 -15.76
C LEU A 84 20.85 -11.40 -16.80
N LYS A 85 19.93 -12.40 -16.84
CA LYS A 85 19.91 -13.49 -17.81
C LYS A 85 18.47 -13.86 -18.13
N SER A 86 18.20 -14.29 -19.36
CA SER A 86 16.88 -14.68 -19.83
C SER A 86 16.95 -15.91 -20.74
N ASP A 87 16.04 -16.86 -20.52
CA ASP A 87 15.66 -17.93 -21.45
C ASP A 87 14.15 -17.81 -21.80
N ALA A 88 13.52 -16.71 -21.41
CA ALA A 88 12.11 -16.46 -21.61
C ALA A 88 11.87 -15.57 -22.83
N ASP A 89 10.95 -15.98 -23.70
CA ASP A 89 10.58 -15.22 -24.89
C ASP A 89 10.04 -13.83 -24.51
N GLY A 90 10.53 -12.81 -25.19
CA GLY A 90 10.06 -11.44 -25.05
C GLY A 90 10.65 -10.69 -23.85
N PHE A 91 11.57 -11.24 -23.08
CA PHE A 91 12.29 -10.55 -21.99
C PHE A 91 13.79 -10.53 -22.27
N GLU A 92 14.38 -9.33 -22.39
CA GLU A 92 15.77 -9.16 -22.77
C GLU A 92 16.67 -8.80 -21.57
N VAL A 93 17.93 -9.20 -21.67
CA VAL A 93 18.97 -8.84 -20.67
C VAL A 93 19.12 -7.31 -20.63
N GLY A 94 19.11 -6.76 -19.42
CA GLY A 94 19.20 -5.32 -19.17
C GLY A 94 17.86 -4.62 -19.03
N GLU A 95 16.75 -5.23 -19.44
CA GLU A 95 15.40 -4.68 -19.18
C GLU A 95 15.11 -4.57 -17.68
N THR A 96 14.30 -3.58 -17.35
CA THR A 96 13.77 -3.37 -15.98
C THR A 96 12.27 -3.59 -15.99
N ILE A 97 11.80 -4.47 -15.11
CA ILE A 97 10.39 -4.88 -15.01
C ILE A 97 9.93 -4.90 -13.56
N LEU A 98 8.62 -5.00 -13.36
CA LEU A 98 8.03 -5.38 -12.07
C LEU A 98 7.88 -6.90 -12.01
N ALA A 99 8.16 -7.47 -10.83
CA ALA A 99 7.97 -8.89 -10.57
C ALA A 99 7.68 -9.14 -9.08
N ASN A 100 6.86 -10.14 -8.78
CA ASN A 100 6.72 -10.67 -7.44
C ASN A 100 7.86 -11.66 -7.18
N VAL A 101 8.81 -11.27 -6.32
CA VAL A 101 10.03 -12.02 -6.03
C VAL A 101 10.34 -11.97 -4.53
N PRO A 102 11.20 -12.88 -4.02
CA PRO A 102 11.73 -12.75 -2.65
C PRO A 102 12.33 -11.37 -2.40
N ILE A 103 12.11 -10.82 -1.20
CA ILE A 103 12.83 -9.64 -0.73
C ILE A 103 14.29 -10.06 -0.51
N ALA A 104 15.13 -9.87 -1.53
CA ALA A 104 16.51 -10.35 -1.60
C ALA A 104 17.35 -9.45 -2.51
N GLN A 105 18.65 -9.77 -2.66
CA GLN A 105 19.52 -9.08 -3.61
C GLN A 105 19.29 -9.55 -5.06
N TYR A 106 19.02 -10.84 -5.21
CA TYR A 106 18.81 -11.49 -6.52
C TYR A 106 17.68 -12.51 -6.42
N ALA A 107 17.07 -12.83 -7.55
CA ALA A 107 16.09 -13.89 -7.64
C ALA A 107 16.25 -14.70 -8.95
N ARG A 108 15.83 -15.96 -8.89
CA ARG A 108 15.57 -16.80 -10.05
C ARG A 108 14.06 -16.90 -10.22
N ILE A 109 13.59 -16.68 -11.41
CA ILE A 109 12.16 -16.73 -11.77
C ILE A 109 11.98 -17.96 -12.65
N ASP A 110 11.47 -19.04 -12.08
CA ASP A 110 11.22 -20.29 -12.76
C ASP A 110 9.82 -20.35 -13.41
N SER A 111 8.89 -19.49 -12.94
CA SER A 111 7.53 -19.34 -13.47
C SER A 111 7.19 -17.86 -13.67
N LEU A 112 7.09 -17.45 -14.93
CA LEU A 112 6.76 -16.06 -15.28
C LEU A 112 5.35 -15.67 -14.82
N LYS A 113 4.43 -16.65 -14.81
CA LYS A 113 3.04 -16.45 -14.37
C LYS A 113 2.98 -16.18 -12.88
N ASP A 114 3.66 -17.00 -12.07
CA ASP A 114 3.62 -16.88 -10.60
C ASP A 114 4.35 -15.61 -10.11
N ALA A 115 5.34 -15.15 -10.88
CA ALA A 115 6.04 -13.91 -10.62
C ALA A 115 5.29 -12.66 -11.11
N GLU A 116 4.13 -12.79 -11.74
CA GLU A 116 3.25 -11.68 -12.16
C GLU A 116 4.01 -10.57 -12.89
N LEU A 117 4.84 -10.93 -13.87
CA LEU A 117 5.71 -9.99 -14.56
C LEU A 117 4.94 -8.88 -15.27
N GLN A 118 5.37 -7.63 -15.06
CA GLN A 118 4.81 -6.47 -15.73
C GLN A 118 5.93 -5.59 -16.31
N ARG A 119 5.79 -5.18 -17.56
CA ARG A 119 6.68 -4.19 -18.14
C ARG A 119 6.39 -2.81 -17.58
N ILE A 120 7.46 -2.06 -17.34
CA ILE A 120 7.37 -0.67 -16.92
C ILE A 120 7.28 0.20 -18.16
N ASP A 121 6.10 0.74 -18.46
CA ASP A 121 5.93 1.80 -19.45
C ASP A 121 6.20 3.15 -18.78
N ASN A 122 7.35 3.76 -19.13
CA ASN A 122 7.84 4.99 -18.50
C ASN A 122 8.25 6.04 -19.53
N PRO A 123 7.29 6.57 -20.31
CA PRO A 123 7.58 7.53 -21.39
C PRO A 123 8.15 8.86 -20.88
N HIS A 124 7.97 9.18 -19.60
CA HIS A 124 8.45 10.41 -18.98
C HIS A 124 9.79 10.27 -18.22
N GLY A 125 10.39 9.07 -18.19
CA GLY A 125 11.65 8.84 -17.48
C GLY A 125 11.57 9.05 -15.96
N LEU A 126 10.42 8.80 -15.35
CA LEU A 126 10.21 8.96 -13.92
C LEU A 126 11.07 7.97 -13.12
N PRO A 127 11.48 8.31 -11.87
CA PRO A 127 12.22 7.38 -11.02
C PRO A 127 11.47 6.06 -10.82
N LEU A 128 12.18 4.93 -11.02
CA LEU A 128 11.57 3.59 -11.01
C LEU A 128 10.84 3.23 -9.71
N ALA A 129 11.29 3.77 -8.59
CA ALA A 129 10.63 3.53 -7.29
C ALA A 129 9.17 4.03 -7.23
N HIS A 130 8.77 4.98 -8.08
CA HIS A 130 7.37 5.42 -8.18
C HIS A 130 6.44 4.33 -8.68
N PHE A 131 6.94 3.35 -9.45
CA PHE A 131 6.17 2.19 -9.91
C PHE A 131 5.85 1.17 -8.80
N LEU A 132 6.40 1.37 -7.60
CA LEU A 132 6.01 0.66 -6.37
C LEU A 132 5.09 1.50 -5.47
N GLY A 133 4.84 2.76 -5.82
CA GLY A 133 4.05 3.70 -5.05
C GLY A 133 2.85 4.25 -5.82
N ALA A 134 2.91 5.54 -6.16
CA ALA A 134 1.82 6.24 -6.85
C ALA A 134 1.51 5.66 -8.24
N LEU A 135 2.46 5.04 -8.92
CA LEU A 135 2.30 4.36 -10.21
C LEU A 135 2.19 2.83 -10.07
N GLY A 136 2.31 2.29 -8.86
CA GLY A 136 2.19 0.87 -8.56
C GLY A 136 0.84 0.51 -7.95
N MET A 137 0.81 -0.65 -7.28
CA MET A 137 -0.38 -1.20 -6.64
C MET A 137 -1.05 -0.21 -5.67
N PRO A 138 -0.35 0.51 -4.77
CA PRO A 138 -1.00 1.46 -3.86
C PRO A 138 -1.68 2.63 -4.58
N GLY A 139 -1.05 3.17 -5.63
CA GLY A 139 -1.63 4.24 -6.44
C GLY A 139 -2.86 3.79 -7.22
N LEU A 140 -2.80 2.60 -7.81
CA LEU A 140 -3.93 2.00 -8.52
C LEU A 140 -5.08 1.65 -7.56
N THR A 141 -4.76 1.19 -6.34
CA THR A 141 -5.74 0.98 -5.26
C THR A 141 -6.45 2.29 -4.89
N ALA A 142 -5.68 3.36 -4.72
CA ALA A 142 -6.22 4.69 -4.43
C ALA A 142 -7.15 5.17 -5.54
N TYR A 143 -6.72 5.02 -6.79
CA TYR A 143 -7.44 5.47 -7.98
C TYR A 143 -8.75 4.69 -8.16
N SER A 144 -8.65 3.37 -8.29
CA SER A 144 -9.83 2.53 -8.55
C SER A 144 -10.83 2.54 -7.39
N GLY A 145 -10.37 2.45 -6.14
CA GLY A 145 -11.25 2.51 -4.97
C GLY A 145 -12.01 3.83 -4.86
N LEU A 146 -11.34 4.96 -5.14
CA LEU A 146 -12.01 6.26 -5.10
C LEU A 146 -13.08 6.38 -6.20
N TYR A 147 -12.76 6.00 -7.43
CA TYR A 147 -13.71 6.14 -8.53
C TYR A 147 -14.82 5.10 -8.53
N GLU A 148 -14.51 3.82 -8.25
CA GLU A 148 -15.50 2.75 -8.33
C GLU A 148 -16.39 2.66 -7.08
N VAL A 149 -15.82 2.79 -5.89
CA VAL A 149 -16.57 2.70 -4.63
C VAL A 149 -16.96 4.09 -4.11
N GLY A 150 -16.01 5.01 -4.05
CA GLY A 150 -16.22 6.38 -3.56
C GLY A 150 -17.13 7.19 -4.45
N LYS A 151 -17.02 7.08 -5.77
CA LYS A 151 -17.82 7.81 -6.78
C LYS A 151 -17.91 9.29 -6.46
N PRO A 152 -16.78 10.01 -6.38
CA PRO A 152 -16.70 11.36 -5.87
C PRO A 152 -17.45 12.34 -6.76
N LYS A 153 -18.08 13.36 -6.13
CA LYS A 153 -18.75 14.46 -6.81
C LYS A 153 -18.20 15.79 -6.31
N ALA A 154 -18.05 16.75 -7.19
CA ALA A 154 -17.59 18.08 -6.80
C ALA A 154 -18.46 18.67 -5.69
N GLY A 155 -17.83 19.31 -4.69
CA GLY A 155 -18.48 19.89 -3.53
C GLY A 155 -18.73 18.91 -2.37
N GLU A 156 -18.45 17.60 -2.53
CA GLU A 156 -18.52 16.64 -1.43
C GLU A 156 -17.30 16.76 -0.49
N THR A 157 -17.48 16.29 0.74
CA THR A 157 -16.43 16.23 1.76
C THR A 157 -15.94 14.81 1.92
N ILE A 158 -14.64 14.60 1.78
CA ILE A 158 -13.97 13.31 1.99
C ILE A 158 -13.03 13.35 3.20
N PHE A 159 -13.12 12.34 4.06
CA PHE A 159 -12.11 12.07 5.08
C PHE A 159 -11.24 10.90 4.64
N ILE A 160 -9.92 10.99 4.90
CA ILE A 160 -8.93 9.99 4.53
C ILE A 160 -8.10 9.65 5.77
N SER A 161 -8.18 8.43 6.26
CA SER A 161 -7.28 7.97 7.32
C SER A 161 -5.92 7.56 6.75
N SER A 162 -4.84 7.71 7.55
CA SER A 162 -3.45 7.51 7.09
C SER A 162 -3.12 8.35 5.84
N ALA A 163 -3.51 9.63 5.86
CA ALA A 163 -3.50 10.53 4.70
C ALA A 163 -2.12 10.78 4.08
N ALA A 164 -1.04 10.68 4.86
CA ALA A 164 0.35 10.81 4.37
C ALA A 164 0.96 9.47 3.94
N GLY A 165 0.20 8.36 3.97
CA GLY A 165 0.65 7.04 3.55
C GLY A 165 0.60 6.84 2.03
N ALA A 166 1.00 5.65 1.58
CA ALA A 166 1.09 5.31 0.15
C ALA A 166 -0.21 5.54 -0.63
N VAL A 167 -1.34 5.07 -0.07
CA VAL A 167 -2.68 5.22 -0.66
C VAL A 167 -3.24 6.61 -0.37
N GLY A 168 -3.20 7.06 0.90
CA GLY A 168 -3.86 8.29 1.35
C GLY A 168 -3.41 9.55 0.61
N GLN A 169 -2.09 9.69 0.38
CA GLN A 169 -1.54 10.83 -0.37
C GLN A 169 -2.05 10.89 -1.83
N VAL A 170 -2.31 9.74 -2.44
CA VAL A 170 -2.81 9.65 -3.81
C VAL A 170 -4.31 9.99 -3.84
N VAL A 171 -5.10 9.37 -2.94
CA VAL A 171 -6.55 9.65 -2.82
C VAL A 171 -6.82 11.13 -2.64
N GLY A 172 -6.09 11.77 -1.70
CA GLY A 172 -6.32 13.18 -1.39
C GLY A 172 -6.09 14.12 -2.57
N GLN A 173 -4.99 13.94 -3.28
CA GLN A 173 -4.67 14.77 -4.44
C GLN A 173 -5.65 14.53 -5.60
N ILE A 174 -6.12 13.30 -5.80
CA ILE A 174 -7.16 13.00 -6.80
C ILE A 174 -8.48 13.65 -6.36
N ALA A 175 -8.87 13.53 -5.09
CA ALA A 175 -10.08 14.13 -4.54
C ALA A 175 -10.08 15.67 -4.70
N LYS A 176 -8.93 16.33 -4.44
CA LYS A 176 -8.77 17.77 -4.71
C LYS A 176 -9.02 18.12 -6.17
N ARG A 177 -8.50 17.32 -7.10
CA ARG A 177 -8.72 17.50 -8.56
C ARG A 177 -10.17 17.28 -8.97
N GLN A 178 -10.94 16.49 -8.20
CA GLN A 178 -12.38 16.31 -8.39
C GLN A 178 -13.23 17.40 -7.72
N GLY A 179 -12.61 18.37 -7.04
CA GLY A 179 -13.31 19.50 -6.39
C GLY A 179 -13.93 19.14 -5.04
N LEU A 180 -13.36 18.16 -4.32
CA LEU A 180 -13.81 17.81 -2.97
C LEU A 180 -13.12 18.68 -1.91
N THR A 181 -13.79 18.84 -0.78
CA THR A 181 -13.17 19.23 0.49
C THR A 181 -12.51 18.01 1.09
N VAL A 182 -11.18 18.06 1.29
CA VAL A 182 -10.36 16.91 1.69
C VAL A 182 -9.82 17.09 3.11
N ILE A 183 -10.16 16.16 3.99
CA ILE A 183 -9.70 16.11 5.40
C ILE A 183 -8.86 14.87 5.58
N GLY A 184 -7.70 14.99 6.26
CA GLY A 184 -6.80 13.87 6.50
C GLY A 184 -6.44 13.66 7.95
N SER A 185 -6.25 12.39 8.39
CA SER A 185 -5.60 12.09 9.66
C SER A 185 -4.20 11.52 9.43
N VAL A 186 -3.28 11.93 10.31
CA VAL A 186 -1.85 11.55 10.27
C VAL A 186 -1.30 11.33 11.67
N GLY A 187 -0.13 10.70 11.77
CA GLY A 187 0.49 10.36 13.06
C GLY A 187 1.59 11.30 13.55
N SER A 188 1.84 12.44 12.87
CA SER A 188 2.78 13.46 13.31
C SER A 188 2.43 14.82 12.75
N ASP A 189 2.93 15.89 13.38
CA ASP A 189 2.71 17.26 12.91
C ASP A 189 3.45 17.56 11.60
N GLU A 190 4.57 16.91 11.36
CA GLU A 190 5.29 17.01 10.09
C GLU A 190 4.45 16.43 8.94
N LYS A 191 3.85 15.26 9.15
CA LYS A 191 2.91 14.66 8.18
C LYS A 191 1.66 15.53 8.01
N LEU A 192 1.21 16.22 9.06
CA LEU A 192 0.07 17.15 8.97
C LEU A 192 0.40 18.32 8.05
N LYS A 193 1.55 18.97 8.24
CA LYS A 193 2.04 20.04 7.36
C LYS A 193 2.15 19.56 5.92
N PHE A 194 2.72 18.39 5.69
CA PHE A 194 2.85 17.84 4.36
C PHE A 194 1.51 17.69 3.64
N ILE A 195 0.50 17.10 4.27
CA ILE A 195 -0.80 16.94 3.61
C ILE A 195 -1.50 18.28 3.36
N THR A 196 -1.39 19.26 4.27
CA THR A 196 -2.08 20.55 4.14
C THR A 196 -1.33 21.56 3.27
N GLU A 197 0.01 21.64 3.40
CA GLU A 197 0.80 22.66 2.71
C GLU A 197 1.34 22.18 1.36
N GLU A 198 1.64 20.88 1.20
CA GLU A 198 2.22 20.35 -0.04
C GLU A 198 1.20 19.59 -0.90
N LEU A 199 0.29 18.80 -0.29
CA LEU A 199 -0.72 18.02 -1.02
C LEU A 199 -2.04 18.76 -1.25
N GLY A 200 -2.23 19.92 -0.61
CA GLY A 200 -3.40 20.78 -0.77
C GLY A 200 -4.68 20.24 -0.10
N PHE A 201 -4.57 19.41 0.95
CA PHE A 201 -5.72 19.07 1.80
C PHE A 201 -6.27 20.34 2.45
N ASP A 202 -7.58 20.44 2.56
CA ASP A 202 -8.21 21.62 3.16
C ASP A 202 -8.05 21.65 4.68
N ALA A 203 -7.97 20.47 5.30
CA ALA A 203 -7.77 20.33 6.74
C ALA A 203 -7.16 18.96 7.09
N GLY A 204 -6.72 18.85 8.33
CA GLY A 204 -6.27 17.57 8.87
C GLY A 204 -6.06 17.63 10.38
N PHE A 205 -5.71 16.49 10.96
CA PHE A 205 -5.38 16.39 12.38
C PHE A 205 -4.35 15.28 12.64
N ASN A 206 -3.59 15.47 13.73
CA ASN A 206 -2.69 14.46 14.25
C ASN A 206 -3.43 13.61 15.28
N TYR A 207 -3.80 12.36 14.92
CA TYR A 207 -4.61 11.47 15.75
C TYR A 207 -3.94 11.08 17.10
N LYS A 208 -2.64 11.32 17.24
CA LYS A 208 -1.91 11.12 18.50
C LYS A 208 -2.12 12.27 19.48
N LYS A 209 -2.65 13.42 19.02
CA LYS A 209 -2.89 14.63 19.80
C LYS A 209 -4.37 14.96 19.94
N GLU A 210 -5.17 14.68 18.93
CA GLU A 210 -6.60 14.94 18.88
C GLU A 210 -7.32 13.68 18.42
N SER A 211 -8.34 13.25 19.18
CA SER A 211 -9.08 12.05 18.81
C SER A 211 -9.91 12.26 17.52
N PRO A 212 -10.13 11.19 16.70
CA PRO A 212 -11.05 11.30 15.57
C PRO A 212 -12.47 11.73 15.95
N TYR A 213 -12.92 11.39 17.17
CA TYR A 213 -14.24 11.77 17.68
C TYR A 213 -14.40 13.28 17.91
N ASP A 214 -13.31 13.97 18.26
CA ASP A 214 -13.31 15.42 18.46
C ASP A 214 -13.00 16.16 17.15
N ALA A 215 -12.06 15.64 16.36
CA ALA A 215 -11.60 16.27 15.14
C ALA A 215 -12.66 16.29 14.03
N LEU A 216 -13.35 15.17 13.77
CA LEU A 216 -14.28 15.09 12.63
C LEU A 216 -15.50 16.00 12.74
N PRO A 217 -16.22 16.11 13.89
CA PRO A 217 -17.31 17.08 14.00
C PRO A 217 -16.86 18.53 13.85
N ARG A 218 -15.63 18.84 14.27
CA ARG A 218 -15.04 20.19 14.16
C ARG A 218 -14.65 20.53 12.72
N LEU A 219 -14.05 19.56 11.99
CA LEU A 219 -13.52 19.78 10.64
C LEU A 219 -14.56 19.58 9.54
N ALA A 220 -15.57 18.76 9.81
CA ALA A 220 -16.69 18.48 8.91
C ALA A 220 -18.04 18.66 9.66
N PRO A 221 -18.40 19.90 10.06
CA PRO A 221 -19.63 20.15 10.84
C PRO A 221 -20.90 19.73 10.11
N ASP A 222 -20.90 19.76 8.78
CA ASP A 222 -22.00 19.28 7.94
C ASP A 222 -21.96 17.78 7.64
N GLY A 223 -20.96 17.06 8.16
CA GLY A 223 -20.75 15.63 7.99
C GLY A 223 -19.93 15.26 6.75
N LEU A 224 -19.66 13.95 6.61
CA LEU A 224 -18.81 13.37 5.57
C LEU A 224 -19.65 12.71 4.47
N ASP A 225 -19.32 12.96 3.22
CA ASP A 225 -19.90 12.27 2.06
C ASP A 225 -19.14 10.96 1.76
N ILE A 226 -17.79 10.99 1.91
CA ILE A 226 -16.92 9.85 1.67
C ILE A 226 -15.96 9.69 2.85
N TYR A 227 -15.75 8.44 3.28
CA TYR A 227 -14.63 8.06 4.11
C TYR A 227 -13.76 7.05 3.36
N TYR A 228 -12.48 7.37 3.14
CA TYR A 228 -11.51 6.43 2.59
C TYR A 228 -10.74 5.77 3.73
N GLU A 229 -11.08 4.52 3.98
CA GLU A 229 -10.70 3.76 5.17
C GLU A 229 -9.41 2.96 4.95
N ASN A 230 -8.38 3.28 5.75
CA ASN A 230 -7.09 2.57 5.76
C ASN A 230 -6.73 2.03 7.16
N VAL A 231 -7.44 2.42 8.23
CA VAL A 231 -6.98 2.24 9.63
C VAL A 231 -7.87 1.34 10.46
N GLY A 232 -9.20 1.53 10.43
CA GLY A 232 -10.14 0.86 11.32
C GLY A 232 -10.26 1.55 12.71
N GLY A 233 -10.77 0.81 13.68
CA GLY A 233 -10.88 1.24 15.08
C GLY A 233 -11.58 2.60 15.24
N ASP A 234 -11.00 3.49 16.06
CA ASP A 234 -11.59 4.79 16.39
C ASP A 234 -11.83 5.68 15.16
N HIS A 235 -11.02 5.53 14.09
CA HIS A 235 -11.24 6.26 12.85
C HIS A 235 -12.54 5.84 12.16
N LEU A 236 -12.79 4.53 12.08
CA LEU A 236 -14.02 4.00 11.50
C LEU A 236 -15.24 4.38 12.34
N GLU A 237 -15.17 4.20 13.65
CA GLU A 237 -16.26 4.52 14.57
C GLU A 237 -16.64 6.01 14.52
N ALA A 238 -15.65 6.90 14.61
CA ALA A 238 -15.86 8.34 14.51
C ALA A 238 -16.41 8.75 13.14
N SER A 239 -15.95 8.09 12.07
CA SER A 239 -16.48 8.35 10.73
C SER A 239 -17.94 7.92 10.61
N LEU A 240 -18.31 6.73 11.08
CA LEU A 240 -19.69 6.24 11.02
C LEU A 240 -20.69 7.22 11.61
N VAL A 241 -20.38 7.83 12.75
CA VAL A 241 -21.28 8.81 13.41
C VAL A 241 -21.28 10.20 12.77
N ASN A 242 -20.30 10.49 11.91
CA ASN A 242 -20.20 11.77 11.20
C ASN A 242 -20.56 11.68 9.70
N MET A 243 -20.98 10.49 9.21
CA MET A 243 -21.40 10.34 7.81
C MET A 243 -22.74 11.03 7.57
N LYS A 244 -22.85 11.70 6.42
CA LYS A 244 -24.13 12.16 5.86
C LYS A 244 -24.98 10.97 5.41
N ARG A 245 -26.28 11.24 5.22
CA ARG A 245 -27.17 10.27 4.58
C ARG A 245 -26.68 9.93 3.16
N HIS A 246 -26.67 8.63 2.83
CA HIS A 246 -26.13 8.08 1.58
C HIS A 246 -24.60 8.21 1.42
N GLY A 247 -23.88 8.42 2.52
CA GLY A 247 -22.43 8.44 2.54
C GLY A 247 -21.83 7.11 2.07
N ARG A 248 -20.56 7.13 1.69
CA ARG A 248 -19.83 5.97 1.20
C ARG A 248 -18.54 5.77 2.01
N ILE A 249 -18.31 4.55 2.48
CA ILE A 249 -17.06 4.14 3.13
C ILE A 249 -16.34 3.19 2.20
N VAL A 250 -15.20 3.63 1.67
CA VAL A 250 -14.31 2.87 0.80
C VAL A 250 -13.34 2.09 1.69
N VAL A 251 -13.56 0.82 1.90
CA VAL A 251 -12.71 0.00 2.78
C VAL A 251 -11.53 -0.54 1.99
N CYS A 252 -10.43 0.20 2.03
CA CYS A 252 -9.16 -0.20 1.44
C CYS A 252 -8.38 -1.15 2.35
N GLY A 253 -8.40 -0.85 3.67
CA GLY A 253 -7.74 -1.67 4.68
C GLY A 253 -8.08 -1.20 6.09
N MET A 254 -7.86 -2.08 7.06
CA MET A 254 -8.04 -1.77 8.49
C MET A 254 -6.80 -2.24 9.25
N ILE A 255 -5.68 -1.49 9.11
CA ILE A 255 -4.36 -1.91 9.62
C ILE A 255 -4.37 -2.25 11.12
N THR A 256 -5.27 -1.64 11.91
CA THR A 256 -5.43 -1.93 13.34
C THR A 256 -5.92 -3.35 13.63
N THR A 257 -6.43 -4.06 12.61
CA THR A 257 -6.92 -5.43 12.75
C THR A 257 -5.94 -6.48 12.23
N TYR A 258 -4.86 -6.05 11.56
CA TYR A 258 -3.94 -6.97 10.90
C TYR A 258 -3.20 -7.86 11.91
N GLY A 259 -3.26 -9.17 11.69
CA GLY A 259 -2.67 -10.17 12.55
C GLY A 259 -3.46 -10.49 13.83
N ILE A 260 -4.64 -9.90 14.02
CA ILE A 260 -5.55 -10.22 15.13
C ILE A 260 -6.67 -11.13 14.59
N PRO A 261 -6.90 -12.31 15.20
CA PRO A 261 -8.01 -13.18 14.80
C PRO A 261 -9.35 -12.42 14.79
N PRO A 262 -10.23 -12.65 13.82
CA PRO A 262 -11.45 -11.83 13.65
C PRO A 262 -12.34 -11.74 14.91
N LEU A 263 -12.44 -12.80 15.70
CA LEU A 263 -13.25 -12.83 16.91
C LEU A 263 -12.55 -12.22 18.16
N GLU A 264 -11.27 -11.91 18.04
CA GLU A 264 -10.46 -11.25 19.08
C GLU A 264 -10.28 -9.76 18.81
N GLN A 265 -10.70 -9.27 17.64
CA GLN A 265 -10.68 -7.86 17.30
C GLN A 265 -11.66 -7.08 18.17
N LYS A 266 -11.31 -5.82 18.48
CA LYS A 266 -12.24 -4.94 19.19
C LYS A 266 -13.51 -4.75 18.39
N PRO A 267 -14.70 -4.83 19.02
CA PRO A 267 -15.97 -4.55 18.34
C PRO A 267 -16.01 -3.13 17.79
N VAL A 268 -16.57 -2.95 16.61
CA VAL A 268 -16.82 -1.63 16.00
C VAL A 268 -18.17 -1.09 16.47
N ARG A 269 -18.17 0.07 17.11
CA ARG A 269 -19.38 0.80 17.52
C ARG A 269 -19.92 1.64 16.35
N GLY A 270 -21.18 2.05 16.47
CA GLY A 270 -21.80 2.95 15.49
C GLY A 270 -22.32 2.27 14.23
N LEU A 271 -22.25 0.94 14.08
CA LEU A 271 -22.75 0.23 12.90
C LEU A 271 -24.23 0.45 12.61
N GLY A 272 -25.06 0.84 13.60
CA GLY A 272 -26.45 1.25 13.38
C GLY A 272 -26.62 2.47 12.46
N GLN A 273 -25.56 3.26 12.24
CA GLN A 273 -25.58 4.36 11.30
C GLN A 273 -25.66 3.89 9.83
N LEU A 274 -25.23 2.67 9.55
CA LEU A 274 -25.37 2.07 8.21
C LEU A 274 -26.84 2.05 7.77
N ASP A 275 -27.74 1.67 8.69
CA ASP A 275 -29.18 1.69 8.45
C ASP A 275 -29.76 3.12 8.55
N ALA A 276 -29.53 3.80 9.68
CA ALA A 276 -30.12 5.11 9.96
C ALA A 276 -29.77 6.16 8.90
N CYS A 277 -28.54 6.19 8.41
CA CYS A 277 -28.06 7.13 7.39
C CYS A 277 -27.97 6.50 5.99
N GLN A 278 -28.36 5.24 5.81
CA GLN A 278 -28.30 4.51 4.53
C GLN A 278 -26.87 4.54 3.92
N ILE A 279 -25.86 4.34 4.76
CA ILE A 279 -24.45 4.39 4.38
C ILE A 279 -24.09 3.12 3.59
N LYS A 280 -23.36 3.29 2.49
CA LYS A 280 -22.69 2.19 1.79
C LYS A 280 -21.28 1.99 2.35
N MET A 281 -20.99 0.82 2.91
CA MET A 281 -19.64 0.42 3.31
C MET A 281 -19.21 -0.77 2.46
N GLN A 282 -18.14 -0.61 1.67
CA GLN A 282 -17.72 -1.61 0.69
C GLN A 282 -16.21 -1.81 0.70
N GLY A 283 -15.78 -3.08 0.90
CA GLY A 283 -14.41 -3.53 0.65
C GLY A 283 -14.19 -3.84 -0.83
N PHE A 284 -12.94 -3.81 -1.25
CA PHE A 284 -12.52 -4.16 -2.61
C PHE A 284 -11.09 -4.70 -2.61
N LEU A 285 -10.74 -5.41 -3.66
CA LEU A 285 -9.37 -5.83 -3.94
C LEU A 285 -8.95 -5.27 -5.30
N VAL A 286 -7.78 -4.65 -5.34
CA VAL A 286 -7.28 -3.99 -6.56
C VAL A 286 -7.06 -4.96 -7.72
N TRP A 287 -6.91 -6.26 -7.46
CA TRP A 287 -6.73 -7.31 -8.47
C TRP A 287 -8.04 -7.74 -9.16
N ASP A 288 -9.20 -7.44 -8.58
CA ASP A 288 -10.48 -7.80 -9.18
C ASP A 288 -10.74 -6.98 -10.46
N ALA A 289 -11.37 -7.60 -11.46
CA ALA A 289 -11.46 -7.08 -12.83
C ALA A 289 -12.08 -5.68 -12.93
N GLU A 290 -13.04 -5.38 -12.05
CA GLU A 290 -13.76 -4.10 -12.00
C GLU A 290 -12.97 -2.96 -11.34
N TYR A 291 -11.82 -3.25 -10.68
CA TYR A 291 -10.98 -2.26 -10.01
C TYR A 291 -9.68 -2.02 -10.78
N GLY A 292 -8.55 -2.60 -10.34
CA GLY A 292 -7.25 -2.32 -10.92
C GLY A 292 -7.18 -2.55 -12.43
N PRO A 293 -7.55 -3.72 -12.96
CA PRO A 293 -7.53 -3.96 -14.40
C PRO A 293 -8.35 -2.96 -15.21
N ALA A 294 -9.55 -2.58 -14.72
CA ALA A 294 -10.41 -1.62 -15.40
C ALA A 294 -9.84 -0.20 -15.45
N TYR A 295 -9.06 0.19 -14.44
CA TYR A 295 -8.55 1.55 -14.29
C TYR A 295 -7.06 1.72 -14.64
N HIS A 296 -6.33 0.63 -14.88
CA HIS A 296 -4.86 0.64 -15.02
C HIS A 296 -4.37 1.61 -16.08
N GLN A 297 -4.90 1.57 -17.30
CA GLN A 297 -4.44 2.44 -18.40
C GLN A 297 -4.66 3.92 -18.11
N GLU A 298 -5.85 4.25 -17.58
CA GLU A 298 -6.19 5.63 -17.25
C GLU A 298 -5.34 6.15 -16.08
N HIS A 299 -5.16 5.34 -15.04
CA HIS A 299 -4.29 5.61 -13.90
C HIS A 299 -2.86 5.89 -14.35
N GLN A 300 -2.24 4.99 -15.13
CA GLN A 300 -0.88 5.17 -15.60
C GLN A 300 -0.74 6.46 -16.40
N LYS A 301 -1.61 6.69 -17.37
CA LYS A 301 -1.56 7.89 -18.22
C LYS A 301 -1.70 9.18 -17.42
N ARG A 302 -2.69 9.26 -16.51
CA ARG A 302 -2.97 10.49 -15.78
C ARG A 302 -1.93 10.77 -14.69
N VAL A 303 -1.63 9.77 -13.86
CA VAL A 303 -0.75 10.00 -12.71
C VAL A 303 0.69 10.21 -13.15
N GLN A 304 1.19 9.50 -14.16
CA GLN A 304 2.51 9.78 -14.75
C GLN A 304 2.58 11.20 -15.32
N GLY A 305 1.56 11.63 -16.05
CA GLY A 305 1.50 12.98 -16.58
C GLY A 305 1.54 14.04 -15.49
N TRP A 306 0.74 13.89 -14.43
CA TRP A 306 0.71 14.83 -13.31
C TRP A 306 2.03 14.87 -12.51
N ILE A 307 2.70 13.74 -12.33
CA ILE A 307 4.04 13.70 -11.69
C ILE A 307 5.06 14.40 -12.58
N HIS A 308 5.06 14.12 -13.88
CA HIS A 308 5.97 14.75 -14.84
C HIS A 308 5.80 16.27 -14.92
N GLU A 309 4.57 16.75 -14.87
CA GLU A 309 4.23 18.18 -14.83
C GLU A 309 4.56 18.86 -13.49
N GLY A 310 4.96 18.09 -12.47
CA GLY A 310 5.21 18.60 -11.11
C GLY A 310 3.94 19.01 -10.35
N SER A 311 2.77 18.66 -10.87
CA SER A 311 1.47 19.01 -10.26
C SER A 311 0.93 17.93 -9.30
N PHE A 312 1.65 16.83 -9.12
CA PHE A 312 1.32 15.73 -8.24
C PHE A 312 2.54 15.25 -7.46
N GLN A 313 2.43 15.21 -6.15
CA GLN A 313 3.50 14.77 -5.25
C GLN A 313 3.39 13.25 -5.01
N ALA A 314 4.48 12.51 -5.15
CA ALA A 314 4.55 11.08 -4.89
C ALA A 314 5.68 10.80 -3.89
N LYS A 315 5.43 11.11 -2.61
CA LYS A 315 6.43 10.97 -1.54
C LYS A 315 6.78 9.51 -1.31
N LEU A 316 8.06 9.21 -1.36
CA LEU A 316 8.64 7.91 -1.02
C LEU A 316 9.43 8.03 0.28
N HIS A 317 9.37 6.98 1.09
CA HIS A 317 10.26 6.74 2.22
C HIS A 317 11.22 5.62 1.82
N VAL A 318 12.40 5.99 1.33
CA VAL A 318 13.38 5.02 0.84
C VAL A 318 14.30 4.61 1.98
N THR A 319 14.32 3.31 2.29
CA THR A 319 15.33 2.69 3.15
C THR A 319 16.37 2.03 2.25
N GLU A 320 17.65 2.29 2.48
CA GLU A 320 18.75 1.70 1.72
C GLU A 320 19.33 0.48 2.42
N GLY A 321 19.72 -0.54 1.64
CA GLY A 321 20.37 -1.75 2.09
C GLY A 321 19.39 -2.86 2.49
N ILE A 322 19.59 -4.06 1.91
CA ILE A 322 18.77 -5.26 2.19
C ILE A 322 18.78 -5.65 3.67
N GLU A 323 19.86 -5.36 4.40
CA GLU A 323 20.00 -5.61 5.84
C GLU A 323 18.96 -4.89 6.67
N ASN A 324 18.39 -3.79 6.15
CA ASN A 324 17.35 -3.01 6.81
C ASN A 324 15.93 -3.45 6.46
N ALA A 325 15.75 -4.50 5.64
CA ALA A 325 14.43 -4.96 5.19
C ALA A 325 13.48 -5.29 6.34
N ALA A 326 13.96 -6.03 7.35
CA ALA A 326 13.15 -6.44 8.50
C ALA A 326 12.71 -5.24 9.35
N THR A 327 13.63 -4.33 9.69
CA THR A 327 13.34 -3.14 10.51
C THR A 327 12.45 -2.16 9.77
N SER A 328 12.66 -1.96 8.46
CA SER A 328 11.82 -1.09 7.64
C SER A 328 10.38 -1.60 7.52
N LEU A 329 10.18 -2.92 7.39
CA LEU A 329 8.84 -3.51 7.37
C LEU A 329 8.13 -3.33 8.72
N VAL A 330 8.82 -3.52 9.84
CA VAL A 330 8.26 -3.30 11.19
C VAL A 330 7.92 -1.82 11.38
N GLY A 331 8.85 -0.91 11.11
CA GLY A 331 8.63 0.53 11.25
C GLY A 331 7.46 1.05 10.39
N MET A 332 7.26 0.47 9.20
CA MET A 332 6.08 0.77 8.37
C MET A 332 4.77 0.39 9.07
N LEU A 333 4.70 -0.78 9.71
CA LEU A 333 3.51 -1.21 10.46
C LEU A 333 3.25 -0.35 11.69
N GLU A 334 4.29 0.24 12.28
CA GLU A 334 4.22 1.18 13.40
C GLU A 334 3.97 2.63 12.96
N GLY A 335 3.92 2.87 11.66
CA GLY A 335 3.64 4.19 11.07
C GLY A 335 4.82 5.16 11.13
N GLU A 336 6.04 4.68 11.17
CA GLU A 336 7.27 5.50 11.16
C GLU A 336 7.56 6.08 9.77
N ASN A 337 7.12 5.39 8.71
CA ASN A 337 7.35 5.84 7.34
C ASN A 337 6.65 7.17 7.03
N PHE A 338 7.28 7.96 6.18
CA PHE A 338 6.70 9.19 5.62
C PHE A 338 6.52 9.03 4.10
N GLY A 339 5.30 8.86 3.66
CA GLY A 339 4.99 8.46 2.28
C GLY A 339 4.96 6.95 2.07
N LYS A 340 5.18 6.50 0.84
CA LYS A 340 5.27 5.08 0.48
C LYS A 340 6.61 4.50 0.91
N PRO A 341 6.66 3.49 1.79
CA PRO A 341 7.92 2.82 2.12
C PRO A 341 8.39 1.92 0.96
N VAL A 342 9.64 2.11 0.58
CA VAL A 342 10.34 1.36 -0.47
C VAL A 342 11.74 0.99 0.04
N LEU A 343 12.11 -0.26 -0.11
CA LEU A 343 13.47 -0.73 0.14
C LEU A 343 14.29 -0.61 -1.14
N LYS A 344 15.38 0.16 -1.12
CA LYS A 344 16.42 0.13 -2.15
C LYS A 344 17.45 -0.90 -1.73
N VAL A 345 17.59 -1.97 -2.52
CA VAL A 345 18.32 -3.17 -2.11
C VAL A 345 19.84 -2.95 -2.00
N LYS A 346 20.41 -2.10 -2.85
CA LYS A 346 21.83 -1.73 -2.88
C LYS A 346 22.02 -0.22 -2.90
#